data_4dfb997dc531d9cd5d3ff96d0911995d
#
_entry.id   4dfb997dc531d9cd5d3ff96d0911995d
#
_cell.length_a   1.000
_cell.length_b   1.000
_cell.length_c   1.000
_cell.angle_alpha   90.00
_cell.angle_beta   90.00
_cell.angle_gamma   90.00
#
_symmetry.space_group_name_H-M   'P 1'
#
loop_
_entity.id
_entity.type
_entity.pdbx_description
1 polymer ?
#
loop_
_entity_poly.entity_id
_entity_poly.type
_entity_poly.pdbx_seq_one_letter_code
_entity_poly.pdbx_strand_id
1 'polypeptide(L)'
;METDPNDFLAKHPLNTLVAFPQEYLDEAMALAYQSFQAGRYEDTVTLCKGLIAIDNSYWWSYSLYAGALARLGKVREALVQINLGLAHEPDQPKLMAMKREILTTAAALGVRMHRQTETMPAVQPSSDGQEVA
;
A
#
# COMPACT_ATOMS: atom_id res chain seq x y z
N MET A 1 -31.02 16.01 -1.80
CA MET A 1 -29.68 16.21 -1.30
C MET A 1 -28.67 15.34 -2.03
N GLU A 2 -27.64 15.94 -2.50
CA GLU A 2 -26.62 15.26 -3.28
C GLU A 2 -25.45 14.90 -2.42
N THR A 3 -24.96 13.69 -2.59
CA THR A 3 -23.77 13.23 -1.90
C THR A 3 -22.70 12.92 -2.93
N ASP A 4 -21.50 13.41 -2.69
CA ASP A 4 -20.37 13.06 -3.54
C ASP A 4 -20.20 11.54 -3.57
N PRO A 5 -20.25 10.91 -4.74
CA PRO A 5 -20.11 9.44 -4.80
C PRO A 5 -18.85 8.93 -4.13
N ASN A 6 -17.73 9.66 -4.25
CA ASN A 6 -16.49 9.23 -3.61
C ASN A 6 -16.59 9.28 -2.10
N ASP A 7 -17.26 10.31 -1.57
CA ASP A 7 -17.42 10.42 -0.14
C ASP A 7 -18.31 9.30 0.41
N PHE A 8 -19.38 9.00 -0.34
CA PHE A 8 -20.29 7.94 0.07
C PHE A 8 -19.55 6.58 0.12
N LEU A 9 -18.78 6.28 -0.91
CA LEU A 9 -18.05 5.01 -0.97
C LEU A 9 -16.96 4.92 0.09
N ALA A 10 -16.38 6.05 0.47
CA ALA A 10 -15.39 6.05 1.53
C ALA A 10 -16.00 5.61 2.86
N LYS A 11 -17.24 6.00 3.11
CA LYS A 11 -17.94 5.64 4.34
C LYS A 11 -18.60 4.29 4.27
N HIS A 12 -18.92 3.84 3.05
CA HIS A 12 -19.69 2.62 2.83
C HIS A 12 -18.98 1.76 1.81
N PRO A 13 -18.05 0.90 2.25
CA PRO A 13 -17.38 -0.01 1.33
C PRO A 13 -18.40 -0.81 0.51
N LEU A 14 -18.00 -1.14 -0.71
CA LEU A 14 -18.92 -1.81 -1.62
C LEU A 14 -19.52 -3.09 -1.05
N ASN A 15 -18.75 -3.80 -0.22
CA ASN A 15 -19.25 -5.04 0.35
C ASN A 15 -20.38 -4.81 1.37
N THR A 16 -20.53 -3.58 1.88
CA THR A 16 -21.63 -3.25 2.77
C THR A 16 -22.84 -2.71 2.02
N LEU A 17 -22.62 -2.24 0.78
CA LEU A 17 -23.70 -1.72 -0.05
C LEU A 17 -24.29 -2.79 -0.94
N VAL A 18 -23.45 -3.70 -1.39
CA VAL A 18 -23.82 -4.79 -2.27
C VAL A 18 -23.25 -6.07 -1.68
N ALA A 19 -24.08 -7.09 -1.60
CA ALA A 19 -23.61 -8.37 -1.07
C ALA A 19 -22.77 -9.07 -2.14
N PHE A 20 -21.46 -9.00 -1.99
CA PHE A 20 -20.55 -9.72 -2.88
C PHE A 20 -20.37 -11.13 -2.37
N PRO A 21 -20.61 -12.14 -3.20
CA PRO A 21 -20.33 -13.51 -2.80
C PRO A 21 -18.85 -13.68 -2.48
N GLN A 22 -18.56 -14.42 -1.43
CA GLN A 22 -17.18 -14.63 -1.01
C GLN A 22 -16.35 -15.29 -2.10
N GLU A 23 -16.97 -16.17 -2.88
CA GLU A 23 -16.21 -16.86 -3.91
C GLU A 23 -15.70 -15.90 -4.99
N TYR A 24 -16.42 -14.80 -5.25
CA TYR A 24 -15.94 -13.81 -6.20
C TYR A 24 -14.71 -13.11 -5.67
N LEU A 25 -14.72 -12.81 -4.38
CA LEU A 25 -13.57 -12.20 -3.75
C LEU A 25 -12.38 -13.15 -3.77
N ASP A 26 -12.64 -14.43 -3.49
CA ASP A 26 -11.58 -15.43 -3.51
C ASP A 26 -10.96 -15.56 -4.89
N GLU A 27 -11.78 -15.51 -5.95
CA GLU A 27 -11.26 -15.58 -7.30
C GLU A 27 -10.42 -14.37 -7.64
N ALA A 28 -10.87 -13.19 -7.23
CA ALA A 28 -10.12 -11.97 -7.48
C ALA A 28 -8.78 -12.00 -6.75
N MET A 29 -8.79 -12.56 -5.53
CA MET A 29 -7.57 -12.73 -4.76
C MET A 29 -6.60 -13.64 -5.47
N ALA A 30 -7.11 -14.76 -5.99
CA ALA A 30 -6.27 -15.70 -6.70
C ALA A 30 -5.67 -15.07 -7.96
N LEU A 31 -6.45 -14.24 -8.66
CA LEU A 31 -5.95 -13.55 -9.84
C LEU A 31 -4.85 -12.57 -9.48
N ALA A 32 -5.05 -11.84 -8.40
CA ALA A 32 -4.04 -10.88 -7.95
C ALA A 32 -2.73 -11.60 -7.59
N TYR A 33 -2.84 -12.72 -6.90
CA TYR A 33 -1.67 -13.49 -6.54
C TYR A 33 -0.97 -14.07 -7.76
N GLN A 34 -1.75 -14.57 -8.72
CA GLN A 34 -1.19 -15.11 -9.96
C GLN A 34 -0.45 -14.03 -10.74
N SER A 35 -1.02 -12.83 -10.83
CA SER A 35 -0.36 -11.74 -11.54
C SER A 35 0.96 -11.39 -10.87
N PHE A 36 0.98 -11.43 -9.54
CA PHE A 36 2.19 -11.15 -8.79
C PHE A 36 3.25 -12.19 -9.09
N GLN A 37 2.88 -13.47 -9.07
CA GLN A 37 3.83 -14.54 -9.34
C GLN A 37 4.34 -14.51 -10.77
N ALA A 38 3.52 -14.01 -11.69
CA ALA A 38 3.91 -13.91 -13.10
C ALA A 38 4.74 -12.66 -13.39
N GLY A 39 4.99 -11.83 -12.37
CA GLY A 39 5.77 -10.62 -12.55
C GLY A 39 4.99 -9.46 -13.12
N ARG A 40 3.69 -9.58 -13.24
CA ARG A 40 2.85 -8.50 -13.75
C ARG A 40 2.41 -7.62 -12.59
N TYR A 41 3.37 -6.87 -12.06
CA TYR A 41 3.16 -6.14 -10.81
C TYR A 41 2.17 -5.00 -10.93
N GLU A 42 2.09 -4.36 -12.09
CA GLU A 42 1.12 -3.28 -12.28
C GLU A 42 -0.29 -3.82 -12.30
N ASP A 43 -0.48 -5.00 -12.89
CA ASP A 43 -1.78 -5.66 -12.84
C ASP A 43 -2.14 -6.02 -11.41
N THR A 44 -1.15 -6.48 -10.64
CA THR A 44 -1.37 -6.80 -9.23
C THR A 44 -1.84 -5.57 -8.46
N VAL A 45 -1.22 -4.43 -8.70
CA VAL A 45 -1.62 -3.19 -8.05
C VAL A 45 -3.07 -2.85 -8.37
N THR A 46 -3.44 -2.95 -9.65
CA THR A 46 -4.79 -2.64 -10.06
C THR A 46 -5.81 -3.55 -9.40
N LEU A 47 -5.51 -4.85 -9.37
CA LEU A 47 -6.42 -5.81 -8.74
C LEU A 47 -6.53 -5.59 -7.24
N CYS A 48 -5.41 -5.29 -6.59
CA CYS A 48 -5.44 -5.05 -5.14
C CYS A 48 -6.22 -3.79 -4.80
N LYS A 49 -6.10 -2.74 -5.61
CA LYS A 49 -6.89 -1.54 -5.39
C LYS A 49 -8.38 -1.86 -5.45
N GLY A 50 -8.77 -2.68 -6.41
CA GLY A 50 -10.17 -3.09 -6.52
C GLY A 50 -10.63 -3.89 -5.31
N LEU A 51 -9.79 -4.82 -4.87
CA LEU A 51 -10.13 -5.64 -3.71
C LEU A 51 -10.29 -4.78 -2.45
N ILE A 52 -9.40 -3.83 -2.26
CA ILE A 52 -9.47 -2.95 -1.10
C ILE A 52 -10.71 -2.06 -1.16
N ALA A 53 -11.10 -1.65 -2.36
CA ALA A 53 -12.32 -0.85 -2.51
C ALA A 53 -13.57 -1.64 -2.11
N ILE A 54 -13.55 -2.95 -2.36
CA ILE A 54 -14.69 -3.81 -2.00
C ILE A 54 -14.67 -4.08 -0.50
N ASP A 55 -13.52 -4.46 0.05
CA ASP A 55 -13.40 -4.76 1.47
C ASP A 55 -12.00 -4.38 1.92
N ASN A 56 -11.91 -3.29 2.66
CA ASN A 56 -10.61 -2.74 3.05
C ASN A 56 -10.07 -3.36 4.33
N SER A 57 -10.68 -4.43 4.83
CA SER A 57 -10.26 -5.05 6.08
C SER A 57 -9.32 -6.23 5.91
N TYR A 58 -9.11 -6.70 4.69
CA TYR A 58 -8.24 -7.86 4.47
C TYR A 58 -6.78 -7.43 4.45
N TRP A 59 -6.04 -7.84 5.47
CA TRP A 59 -4.64 -7.46 5.59
C TRP A 59 -3.78 -7.94 4.41
N TRP A 60 -4.11 -9.11 3.86
CA TRP A 60 -3.28 -9.67 2.80
C TRP A 60 -3.39 -8.89 1.50
N SER A 61 -4.49 -8.16 1.30
CA SER A 61 -4.60 -7.26 0.14
C SER A 61 -3.53 -6.19 0.19
N TYR A 62 -3.32 -5.63 1.37
CA TYR A 62 -2.28 -4.62 1.55
C TYR A 62 -0.90 -5.25 1.40
N SER A 63 -0.73 -6.48 1.88
CA SER A 63 0.53 -7.19 1.77
C SER A 63 0.90 -7.42 0.29
N LEU A 64 -0.04 -7.90 -0.50
CA LEU A 64 0.21 -8.18 -1.90
C LEU A 64 0.43 -6.88 -2.67
N TYR A 65 -0.36 -5.86 -2.36
CA TYR A 65 -0.22 -4.54 -2.96
C TYR A 65 1.18 -3.98 -2.68
N ALA A 66 1.59 -4.03 -1.41
CA ALA A 66 2.90 -3.53 -1.02
C ALA A 66 4.02 -4.31 -1.70
N GLY A 67 3.85 -5.64 -1.80
CA GLY A 67 4.84 -6.45 -2.49
C GLY A 67 5.02 -6.05 -3.94
N ALA A 68 3.92 -5.79 -4.63
CA ALA A 68 3.98 -5.37 -6.03
C ALA A 68 4.61 -3.98 -6.15
N LEU A 69 4.25 -3.06 -5.26
CA LEU A 69 4.83 -1.72 -5.29
C LEU A 69 6.33 -1.77 -5.06
N ALA A 70 6.77 -2.62 -4.13
CA ALA A 70 8.20 -2.75 -3.87
C ALA A 70 8.95 -3.28 -5.09
N ARG A 71 8.34 -4.25 -5.80
CA ARG A 71 8.96 -4.77 -7.01
C ARG A 71 9.01 -3.74 -8.12
N LEU A 72 8.10 -2.77 -8.10
CA LEU A 72 8.10 -1.67 -9.06
C LEU A 72 9.03 -0.54 -8.62
N GLY A 73 9.71 -0.68 -7.52
CA GLY A 73 10.62 0.33 -7.01
C GLY A 73 9.94 1.45 -6.24
N LYS A 74 8.65 1.30 -5.95
CA LYS A 74 7.88 2.32 -5.23
C LYS A 74 7.87 2.02 -3.74
N VAL A 75 9.03 2.16 -3.13
CA VAL A 75 9.26 1.70 -1.77
C VAL A 75 8.44 2.48 -0.75
N ARG A 76 8.34 3.79 -0.93
CA ARG A 76 7.58 4.61 0.01
C ARG A 76 6.10 4.26 -0.02
N GLU A 77 5.57 4.09 -1.22
CA GLU A 77 4.17 3.72 -1.37
C GLU A 77 3.90 2.34 -0.79
N ALA A 78 4.86 1.43 -0.97
CA ALA A 78 4.73 0.10 -0.40
C ALA A 78 4.63 0.18 1.12
N LEU A 79 5.43 1.04 1.74
CA LEU A 79 5.43 1.19 3.18
C LEU A 79 4.11 1.75 3.68
N VAL A 80 3.52 2.67 2.92
CA VAL A 80 2.21 3.20 3.28
C VAL A 80 1.18 2.07 3.31
N GLN A 81 1.22 1.18 2.34
CA GLN A 81 0.25 0.08 2.28
C GLN A 81 0.47 -0.91 3.43
N ILE A 82 1.71 -1.19 3.77
CA ILE A 82 2.01 -2.05 4.91
C ILE A 82 1.43 -1.45 6.19
N ASN A 83 1.62 -0.15 6.39
CA ASN A 83 1.13 0.50 7.60
C ASN A 83 -0.40 0.51 7.66
N LEU A 84 -1.06 0.65 6.51
CA LEU A 84 -2.52 0.55 6.47
C LEU A 84 -2.98 -0.85 6.86
N GLY A 85 -2.30 -1.87 6.34
CA GLY A 85 -2.63 -3.24 6.72
C GLY A 85 -2.42 -3.48 8.20
N LEU A 86 -1.33 -2.94 8.76
CA LEU A 86 -1.07 -3.09 10.18
C LEU A 86 -2.07 -2.33 11.05
N ALA A 87 -2.70 -1.28 10.50
CA ALA A 87 -3.77 -0.60 11.22
C ALA A 87 -4.96 -1.52 11.44
N HIS A 88 -5.21 -2.43 10.50
CA HIS A 88 -6.29 -3.40 10.63
C HIS A 88 -5.87 -4.64 11.43
N GLU A 89 -4.62 -5.07 11.27
CA GLU A 89 -4.10 -6.24 11.94
C GLU A 89 -2.71 -5.92 12.51
N PRO A 90 -2.68 -5.26 13.67
CA PRO A 90 -1.41 -4.76 14.21
C PRO A 90 -0.37 -5.83 14.49
N ASP A 91 -0.82 -7.04 14.80
CA ASP A 91 0.10 -8.12 15.16
C ASP A 91 0.32 -9.11 14.04
N GLN A 92 -0.08 -8.77 12.80
CA GLN A 92 0.07 -9.70 11.70
C GLN A 92 1.55 -9.91 11.39
N PRO A 93 2.07 -11.15 11.60
CA PRO A 93 3.52 -11.39 11.48
C PRO A 93 4.03 -11.17 10.07
N LYS A 94 3.24 -11.49 9.06
CA LYS A 94 3.70 -11.34 7.69
C LYS A 94 3.87 -9.88 7.32
N LEU A 95 2.95 -9.03 7.76
CA LEU A 95 3.07 -7.59 7.50
C LEU A 95 4.27 -7.02 8.24
N MET A 96 4.50 -7.45 9.46
CA MET A 96 5.64 -6.97 10.23
C MET A 96 6.95 -7.40 9.58
N ALA A 97 7.02 -8.64 9.09
CA ALA A 97 8.21 -9.11 8.41
C ALA A 97 8.45 -8.35 7.13
N MET A 98 7.39 -8.08 6.36
CA MET A 98 7.51 -7.31 5.13
C MET A 98 7.96 -5.89 5.40
N LYS A 99 7.47 -5.28 6.47
CA LYS A 99 7.90 -3.94 6.83
C LYS A 99 9.39 -3.90 7.08
N ARG A 100 9.90 -4.86 7.85
CA ARG A 100 11.35 -4.92 8.11
C ARG A 100 12.12 -5.10 6.82
N GLU A 101 11.65 -5.99 5.97
CA GLU A 101 12.32 -6.28 4.71
C GLU A 101 12.37 -5.06 3.82
N ILE A 102 11.26 -4.37 3.70
CA ILE A 102 11.17 -3.17 2.86
C ILE A 102 12.07 -2.07 3.42
N LEU A 103 12.08 -1.89 4.73
CA LEU A 103 12.93 -0.88 5.34
C LEU A 103 14.41 -1.20 5.14
N THR A 104 14.78 -2.47 5.22
CA THR A 104 16.15 -2.89 4.98
C THR A 104 16.55 -2.61 3.53
N THR A 105 15.67 -2.92 2.59
CA THR A 105 15.91 -2.67 1.18
C THR A 105 16.04 -1.16 0.92
N ALA A 106 15.16 -0.38 1.53
CA ALA A 106 15.19 1.06 1.38
C ALA A 106 16.52 1.63 1.87
N ALA A 107 16.99 1.14 3.00
CA ALA A 107 18.26 1.61 3.54
C ALA A 107 19.41 1.26 2.61
N ALA A 108 19.39 0.04 2.07
CA ALA A 108 20.43 -0.41 1.14
C ALA A 108 20.45 0.43 -0.13
N LEU A 109 19.29 0.90 -0.57
CA LEU A 109 19.18 1.72 -1.77
C LEU A 109 19.36 3.20 -1.50
N GLY A 110 19.53 3.58 -0.24
CA GLY A 110 19.69 4.98 0.12
C GLY A 110 18.42 5.80 0.13
N VAL A 111 17.28 5.15 0.22
CA VAL A 111 16.00 5.85 0.28
C VAL A 111 15.81 6.44 1.67
N ARG A 112 15.43 7.70 1.72
CA ARG A 112 15.27 8.40 2.98
C ARG A 112 13.79 8.55 3.31
N MET A 113 13.25 7.52 3.90
CA MET A 113 11.81 7.46 4.14
C MET A 113 11.32 8.52 5.10
N HIS A 114 12.08 8.75 6.16
CA HIS A 114 11.67 9.70 7.18
C HIS A 114 11.67 11.14 6.68
N ARG A 115 12.38 11.42 5.60
CA ARG A 115 12.47 12.79 5.12
C ARG A 115 11.21 13.26 4.41
N GLN A 116 10.33 12.37 4.14
CA GLN A 116 9.06 12.76 3.54
C GLN A 116 8.22 13.64 4.44
N THR A 117 8.34 13.43 5.72
CA THR A 117 7.55 14.19 6.66
C THR A 117 8.13 15.57 6.91
N GLU A 118 9.37 15.74 6.57
CA GLU A 118 10.02 17.02 6.76
C GLU A 118 9.77 17.97 5.65
N THR A 119 9.81 17.73 4.64
CA THR A 119 9.59 18.43 3.48
C THR A 119 10.19 19.56 3.01
N MET A 120 10.51 19.43 3.43
CA MET A 120 11.14 19.76 3.13
C MET A 120 11.96 20.19 2.96
N PRO A 121 12.27 20.54 2.72
CA PRO A 121 13.17 20.72 2.37
C PRO A 121 13.80 21.06 2.29
N ALA A 122 14.08 21.22 2.31
CA ALA A 122 14.90 21.33 2.02
C ALA A 122 15.44 21.86 1.94
N VAL A 123 15.50 22.01 2.13
CA VAL A 123 16.28 22.17 2.00
C VAL A 123 16.88 22.63 2.27
N GLN A 124 17.06 22.90 2.60
CA GLN A 124 18.03 23.02 2.85
C GLN A 124 18.72 23.30 2.85
N PRO A 125 19.04 23.69 2.97
CA PRO A 125 20.16 23.79 2.99
C PRO A 125 20.62 23.98 3.00
N SER A 126 20.67 24.29 3.14
CA SER A 126 21.66 24.21 3.06
C SER A 126 21.89 24.26 3.03
N SER A 127 21.75 24.59 3.19
CA SER A 127 22.59 24.34 3.15
C SER A 127 22.77 24.23 3.08
N ASP A 128 22.78 24.57 3.12
CA ASP A 128 23.54 24.30 3.01
C ASP A 128 23.76 24.16 3.02
N GLY A 129 23.42 24.54 3.16
CA GLY A 129 24.25 24.15 3.15
C GLY A 129 24.09 24.27 3.37
N GLN A 130 24.01 24.55 3.44
CA GLN A 130 24.43 24.49 3.57
C GLN A 130 24.41 24.30 3.73
N GLU A 131 24.26 24.53 3.86
CA GLU A 131 24.78 24.26 3.94
C GLU A 131 24.89 24.04 3.98
N VAL A 132 24.69 24.40 4.12
CA VAL A 132 25.21 24.03 4.07
C VAL A 132 25.26 23.79 4.01
N ALA A 133 25.29 24.23 4.31
CA ALA A 133 25.74 23.81 4.04
C ALA A 133 25.81 23.55 3.94
#